data_428383c225f83a66553e7a2325a4aa8f
#
_entry.id   428383c225f83a66553e7a2325a4aa8f
#
_cell.length_a   1.000
_cell.length_b   1.000
_cell.length_c   1.000
_cell.angle_alpha   90.00
_cell.angle_beta   90.00
_cell.angle_gamma   90.00
#
_symmetry.space_group_name_H-M   'P 1'
#
loop_
_entity.id
_entity.type
_entity.pdbx_description
1 polymer ?
#
loop_
_entity_poly.entity_id
_entity_poly.type
_entity_poly.pdbx_seq_one_letter_code
_entity_poly.pdbx_strand_id
1 'polypeptide(L)'
;MTGRPPRYRSLAVPARFAARWRELAACRGTHLEVFFPGRGETAGPARQVCAACPVRQPCLDYAITNRITHGIWGGLTERERRTLRSGWVRASRQERDQAVLAADAAGYAAAAIGRSFGLSRTSVSRLLSRDADRRRS
;
A
#
# COMPACT_ATOMS: atom_id res chain seq x y z
N MET A 1 -17.50 -6.31 -5.86
CA MET A 1 -16.99 -4.96 -5.58
C MET A 1 -15.49 -5.00 -5.45
N THR A 2 -14.84 -4.29 -6.30
CA THR A 2 -13.37 -4.19 -6.35
C THR A 2 -12.93 -2.94 -5.61
N GLY A 3 -13.04 -2.94 -4.30
CA GLY A 3 -12.53 -1.86 -3.49
C GLY A 3 -11.04 -2.02 -3.23
N ARG A 4 -10.32 -0.92 -3.08
CA ARG A 4 -8.99 -0.94 -2.47
C ARG A 4 -9.09 -1.52 -1.06
N PRO A 5 -8.09 -2.29 -0.63
CA PRO A 5 -8.06 -2.78 0.75
C PRO A 5 -8.19 -1.61 1.74
N PRO A 6 -8.96 -1.77 2.80
CA PRO A 6 -9.33 -0.67 3.70
C PRO A 6 -8.17 -0.11 4.53
N ARG A 7 -7.01 -0.74 4.53
CA ARG A 7 -5.91 -0.40 5.45
C ARG A 7 -4.93 0.64 4.95
N TYR A 8 -4.83 0.81 3.64
CA TYR A 8 -4.05 1.88 3.05
C TYR A 8 -4.78 2.40 1.84
N ARG A 9 -5.17 3.64 1.93
CA ARG A 9 -5.82 4.34 0.83
C ARG A 9 -5.01 5.57 0.51
N SER A 10 -4.45 5.58 -0.69
CA SER A 10 -3.89 6.80 -1.22
C SER A 10 -5.02 7.81 -1.43
N LEU A 11 -4.95 8.91 -0.74
CA LEU A 11 -5.90 10.00 -0.96
C LEU A 11 -5.50 10.74 -2.22
N ALA A 12 -6.45 10.94 -3.11
CA ALA A 12 -6.21 11.73 -4.31
C ALA A 12 -5.72 13.13 -3.91
N VAL A 13 -4.49 13.44 -4.27
CA VAL A 13 -3.92 14.77 -4.06
C VAL A 13 -4.53 15.70 -5.10
N PRO A 14 -5.13 16.84 -4.70
CA PRO A 14 -5.57 17.84 -5.67
C PRO A 14 -4.43 18.19 -6.61
N ALA A 15 -4.75 18.35 -7.90
CA ALA A 15 -3.74 18.61 -8.95
C ALA A 15 -2.80 19.76 -8.61
N ARG A 16 -3.31 20.79 -7.92
CA ARG A 16 -2.52 21.95 -7.46
C ARG A 16 -1.40 21.56 -6.48
N PHE A 17 -1.50 20.42 -5.79
CA PHE A 17 -0.51 19.96 -4.84
C PHE A 17 0.36 18.82 -5.38
N ALA A 18 -0.04 18.20 -6.49
CA ALA A 18 0.59 16.98 -7.00
C ALA A 18 2.09 17.15 -7.30
N ALA A 19 2.51 18.34 -7.79
CA ALA A 19 3.91 18.63 -8.13
C ALA A 19 4.65 19.40 -7.04
N ARG A 20 3.94 20.08 -6.14
CA ARG A 20 4.52 21.07 -5.20
C ARG A 20 4.19 20.79 -3.75
N TRP A 21 3.78 19.57 -3.42
CA TRP A 21 3.36 19.24 -2.06
C TRP A 21 4.48 19.46 -1.02
N ARG A 22 5.76 19.27 -1.42
CA ARG A 22 6.89 19.47 -0.52
C ARG A 22 7.00 20.91 0.00
N GLU A 23 6.57 21.86 -0.80
CA GLU A 23 6.59 23.28 -0.41
C GLU A 23 5.64 23.59 0.74
N LEU A 24 4.62 22.75 0.93
CA LEU A 24 3.61 22.88 1.97
C LEU A 24 3.93 22.05 3.22
N ALA A 25 5.05 21.32 3.22
CA ALA A 25 5.41 20.44 4.31
C ALA A 25 5.72 21.21 5.60
N ALA A 26 5.16 20.75 6.73
CA ALA A 26 5.41 21.35 8.05
C ALA A 26 6.87 21.19 8.49
N CYS A 27 7.60 20.21 7.94
CA CYS A 27 9.01 19.96 8.25
C CYS A 27 9.98 20.97 7.62
N ARG A 28 9.51 21.87 6.78
CA ARG A 28 10.35 22.94 6.23
C ARG A 28 10.91 23.79 7.37
N GLY A 29 12.23 23.98 7.37
CA GLY A 29 12.90 24.70 8.44
C GLY A 29 13.20 23.89 9.69
N THR A 30 12.74 22.64 9.78
CA THR A 30 13.12 21.71 10.84
C THR A 30 14.45 21.03 10.48
N HIS A 31 15.30 20.78 11.47
CA HIS A 31 16.55 20.05 11.24
C HIS A 31 16.29 18.69 10.66
N LEU A 32 16.93 18.37 9.55
CA LEU A 32 16.72 17.14 8.80
C LEU A 32 16.99 15.89 9.65
N GLU A 33 17.95 15.97 10.54
CA GLU A 33 18.34 14.85 11.43
C GLU A 33 17.19 14.33 12.29
N VAL A 34 16.20 15.16 12.60
CA VAL A 34 15.01 14.77 13.36
C VAL A 34 14.25 13.65 12.65
N PHE A 35 14.30 13.62 11.31
CA PHE A 35 13.62 12.63 10.49
C PHE A 35 14.47 11.39 10.18
N PHE A 36 15.71 11.38 10.67
CA PHE A 36 16.64 10.26 10.51
C PHE A 36 17.22 9.87 11.86
N PRO A 37 16.38 9.44 12.83
CA PRO A 37 16.87 9.09 14.15
C PRO A 37 17.88 7.95 14.09
N GLY A 38 18.97 8.09 14.84
CA GLY A 38 19.97 7.08 14.98
C GLY A 38 19.58 6.01 16.00
N ARG A 39 20.51 5.10 16.26
CA ARG A 39 20.35 4.05 17.27
C ARG A 39 20.05 4.67 18.64
N GLY A 40 18.97 4.22 19.28
CA GLY A 40 18.55 4.70 20.59
C GLY A 40 17.80 6.03 20.57
N GLU A 41 17.67 6.67 19.42
CA GLU A 41 16.86 7.89 19.26
C GLU A 41 15.42 7.53 18.94
N THR A 42 14.51 8.42 19.33
CA THR A 42 13.08 8.23 19.14
C THR A 42 12.55 8.95 17.89
N ALA A 43 11.53 8.39 17.27
CA ALA A 43 10.77 9.01 16.19
C ALA A 43 9.79 10.10 16.68
N GLY A 44 9.62 10.26 17.99
CA GLY A 44 8.63 11.17 18.59
C GLY A 44 8.66 12.60 18.07
N PRO A 45 9.82 13.30 18.06
CA PRO A 45 9.89 14.67 17.56
C PRO A 45 9.46 14.80 16.10
N ALA A 46 9.88 13.88 15.22
CA ALA A 46 9.47 13.87 13.81
C ALA A 46 7.95 13.63 13.67
N ARG A 47 7.41 12.69 14.44
CA ARG A 47 5.97 12.39 14.41
C ARG A 47 5.12 13.58 14.82
N GLN A 48 5.58 14.40 15.76
CA GLN A 48 4.88 15.62 16.17
C GLN A 48 4.78 16.62 15.02
N VAL A 49 5.85 16.80 14.27
CA VAL A 49 5.86 17.65 13.08
C VAL A 49 4.92 17.10 12.01
N CYS A 50 4.99 15.81 11.73
CA CYS A 50 4.15 15.15 10.74
C CYS A 50 2.66 15.16 11.12
N ALA A 51 2.34 15.10 12.39
CA ALA A 51 0.94 15.10 12.86
C ALA A 51 0.20 16.37 12.45
N ALA A 52 0.89 17.52 12.42
CA ALA A 52 0.34 18.82 12.02
C ALA A 52 0.56 19.11 10.52
N CYS A 53 1.19 18.23 9.78
CA CYS A 53 1.57 18.48 8.39
C CYS A 53 0.37 18.36 7.45
N PRO A 54 0.06 19.40 6.65
CA PRO A 54 -1.07 19.37 5.71
C PRO A 54 -0.85 18.43 4.53
N VAL A 55 0.39 18.01 4.28
CA VAL A 55 0.76 17.12 3.18
C VAL A 55 1.28 15.76 3.68
N ARG A 56 0.88 15.36 4.87
CA ARG A 56 1.26 14.09 5.47
C ARG A 56 0.95 12.90 4.55
N GLN A 57 -0.25 12.86 3.98
CA GLN A 57 -0.67 11.76 3.11
C GLN A 57 0.10 11.71 1.79
N PRO A 58 0.26 12.81 1.04
CA PRO A 58 1.13 12.85 -0.14
C PRO A 58 2.57 12.42 0.15
N CYS A 59 3.11 12.82 1.29
CA CYS A 59 4.44 12.45 1.76
C CYS A 59 4.56 10.94 1.96
N LEU A 60 3.59 10.33 2.63
CA LEU A 60 3.55 8.89 2.86
C LEU A 60 3.38 8.12 1.55
N ASP A 61 2.48 8.57 0.67
CA ASP A 61 2.27 7.96 -0.64
C ASP A 61 3.54 7.97 -1.48
N TYR A 62 4.27 9.07 -1.47
CA TYR A 62 5.55 9.20 -2.17
C TYR A 62 6.56 8.17 -1.64
N ALA A 63 6.72 8.08 -0.32
CA ALA A 63 7.67 7.15 0.30
C ALA A 63 7.34 5.69 0.00
N ILE A 64 6.07 5.32 0.06
CA ILE A 64 5.62 3.94 -0.21
C ILE A 64 5.78 3.60 -1.70
N THR A 65 5.34 4.48 -2.58
CA THR A 65 5.42 4.29 -4.03
C THR A 65 6.87 4.16 -4.51
N ASN A 66 7.76 4.98 -3.97
CA ASN A 66 9.18 4.98 -4.35
C ASN A 66 10.04 4.05 -3.48
N ARG A 67 9.43 3.29 -2.58
CA ARG A 67 10.10 2.32 -1.70
C ARG A 67 11.28 2.94 -0.94
N ILE A 68 11.08 4.11 -0.38
CA ILE A 68 12.11 4.80 0.38
C ILE A 68 12.41 4.02 1.66
N THR A 69 13.67 3.68 1.87
CA THR A 69 14.12 2.81 2.96
C THR A 69 14.71 3.57 4.16
N HIS A 70 14.77 4.90 4.09
CA HIS A 70 15.37 5.71 5.13
C HIS A 70 14.43 6.83 5.57
N GLY A 71 14.56 7.22 6.81
CA GLY A 71 13.88 8.39 7.36
C GLY A 71 12.41 8.16 7.72
N ILE A 72 11.85 9.17 8.38
CA ILE A 72 10.45 9.23 8.76
C ILE A 72 9.69 10.03 7.70
N TRP A 73 8.70 9.43 7.12
CA TRP A 73 7.87 9.99 6.06
C TRP A 73 6.41 9.84 6.42
N GLY A 74 5.67 10.95 6.39
CA GLY A 74 4.25 10.93 6.75
C GLY A 74 3.99 10.45 8.18
N GLY A 75 4.95 10.63 9.08
CA GLY A 75 4.87 10.20 10.47
C GLY A 75 5.19 8.72 10.70
N LEU A 76 5.63 7.99 9.68
CA LEU A 76 5.95 6.57 9.80
C LEU A 76 7.44 6.30 9.57
N THR A 77 7.97 5.38 10.37
CA THR A 77 9.32 4.83 10.18
C THR A 77 9.36 3.92 8.94
N GLU A 78 10.55 3.57 8.48
CA GLU A 78 10.71 2.63 7.35
C GLU A 78 10.04 1.29 7.64
N ARG A 79 10.21 0.77 8.85
CA ARG A 79 9.61 -0.50 9.27
C ARG A 79 8.08 -0.44 9.23
N GLU A 80 7.49 0.64 9.73
CA GLU A 80 6.04 0.84 9.71
C GLU A 80 5.51 0.96 8.28
N ARG A 81 6.22 1.69 7.42
CA ARG A 81 5.86 1.80 6.00
C ARG A 81 5.93 0.44 5.29
N ARG A 82 6.94 -0.36 5.58
CA ARG A 82 7.10 -1.71 5.02
C ARG A 82 5.95 -2.61 5.42
N THR A 83 5.56 -2.59 6.68
CA THR A 83 4.43 -3.35 7.20
C THR A 83 3.12 -2.93 6.54
N LEU A 84 2.90 -1.62 6.41
CA LEU A 84 1.72 -1.07 5.76
C LEU A 84 1.63 -1.50 4.29
N ARG A 85 2.73 -1.40 3.56
CA ARG A 85 2.80 -1.83 2.16
C ARG A 85 2.58 -3.34 2.01
N SER A 86 3.18 -4.16 2.85
CA SER A 86 3.00 -5.62 2.83
C SER A 86 1.55 -6.00 3.14
N GLY A 87 0.92 -5.34 4.07
CA GLY A 87 -0.50 -5.53 4.39
C GLY A 87 -1.39 -5.18 3.21
N TRP A 88 -1.11 -4.08 2.53
CA TRP A 88 -1.85 -3.67 1.34
C TRP A 88 -1.69 -4.67 0.18
N VAL A 89 -0.47 -5.13 -0.07
CA VAL A 89 -0.19 -6.12 -1.12
C VAL A 89 -0.91 -7.43 -0.84
N ARG A 90 -0.90 -7.90 0.42
CA ARG A 90 -1.64 -9.12 0.81
C ARG A 90 -3.13 -8.96 0.64
N ALA A 91 -3.69 -7.84 1.06
CA ALA A 91 -5.11 -7.56 0.93
C ALA A 91 -5.54 -7.48 -0.53
N SER A 92 -4.76 -6.81 -1.37
CA SER A 92 -5.02 -6.73 -2.82
C SER A 92 -4.97 -8.10 -3.49
N ARG A 93 -4.04 -8.95 -3.08
CA ARG A 93 -3.96 -10.33 -3.58
C ARG A 93 -5.19 -11.13 -3.19
N GLN A 94 -5.62 -11.01 -1.95
CA GLN A 94 -6.81 -11.70 -1.44
C GLN A 94 -8.07 -11.27 -2.18
N GLU A 95 -8.26 -9.97 -2.40
CA GLU A 95 -9.39 -9.46 -3.19
C GLU A 95 -9.38 -10.00 -4.61
N ARG A 96 -8.22 -10.00 -5.26
CA ARG A 96 -8.07 -10.56 -6.60
C ARG A 96 -8.43 -12.04 -6.62
N ASP A 97 -7.91 -12.81 -5.67
CA ASP A 97 -8.15 -14.25 -5.59
C ASP A 97 -9.65 -14.53 -5.39
N GLN A 98 -10.33 -13.76 -4.56
CA GLN A 98 -11.79 -13.86 -4.39
C GLN A 98 -12.55 -13.53 -5.67
N ALA A 99 -12.11 -12.52 -6.43
CA ALA A 99 -12.72 -12.16 -7.71
C ALA A 99 -12.53 -13.26 -8.76
N VAL A 100 -11.37 -13.91 -8.77
CA VAL A 100 -11.10 -15.07 -9.64
C VAL A 100 -12.05 -16.23 -9.31
N LEU A 101 -12.21 -16.54 -8.02
CA LEU A 101 -13.13 -17.60 -7.57
C LEU A 101 -14.57 -17.28 -7.95
N ALA A 102 -15.00 -16.03 -7.82
CA ALA A 102 -16.35 -15.59 -8.21
C ALA A 102 -16.56 -15.72 -9.73
N ALA A 103 -15.55 -15.39 -10.53
CA ALA A 103 -15.63 -15.53 -11.99
C ALA A 103 -15.72 -16.99 -12.41
N ASP A 104 -14.99 -17.90 -11.77
CA ASP A 104 -15.08 -19.32 -12.01
C ASP A 104 -16.49 -19.86 -11.64
N ALA A 105 -17.01 -19.46 -10.49
CA ALA A 105 -18.35 -19.83 -10.05
C ALA A 105 -19.43 -19.32 -11.00
N ALA A 106 -19.18 -18.20 -11.69
CA ALA A 106 -20.08 -17.64 -12.72
C ALA A 106 -19.94 -18.37 -14.08
N GLY A 107 -19.03 -19.31 -14.21
CA GLY A 107 -18.88 -20.16 -15.41
C GLY A 107 -17.87 -19.65 -16.44
N TYR A 108 -17.05 -18.66 -16.12
CA TYR A 108 -16.01 -18.20 -17.04
C TYR A 108 -14.87 -19.19 -17.14
N ALA A 109 -14.35 -19.39 -18.35
CA ALA A 109 -13.21 -20.27 -18.57
C ALA A 109 -11.92 -19.73 -17.94
N ALA A 110 -11.08 -20.61 -17.41
CA ALA A 110 -9.83 -20.25 -16.75
C ALA A 110 -8.92 -19.36 -17.61
N ALA A 111 -8.89 -19.58 -18.92
CA ALA A 111 -8.12 -18.73 -19.84
C ALA A 111 -8.66 -17.32 -19.93
N ALA A 112 -9.99 -17.14 -19.94
CA ALA A 112 -10.63 -15.82 -19.94
C ALA A 112 -10.37 -15.07 -18.61
N ILE A 113 -10.49 -15.79 -17.49
CA ILE A 113 -10.19 -15.27 -16.16
C ILE A 113 -8.73 -14.80 -16.12
N GLY A 114 -7.79 -15.64 -16.57
CA GLY A 114 -6.38 -15.29 -16.60
C GLY A 114 -6.09 -14.01 -17.37
N ARG A 115 -6.68 -13.85 -18.54
CA ARG A 115 -6.53 -12.62 -19.34
C ARG A 115 -7.04 -11.38 -18.61
N SER A 116 -8.18 -11.49 -17.95
CA SER A 116 -8.81 -10.36 -17.24
C SER A 116 -8.01 -9.91 -16.02
N PHE A 117 -7.34 -10.84 -15.33
CA PHE A 117 -6.60 -10.55 -14.10
C PHE A 117 -5.08 -10.51 -14.28
N GLY A 118 -4.58 -10.64 -15.52
CA GLY A 118 -3.14 -10.69 -15.78
C GLY A 118 -2.46 -11.92 -15.20
N LEU A 119 -3.17 -13.04 -15.11
CA LEU A 119 -2.68 -14.31 -14.57
C LEU A 119 -2.51 -15.35 -15.68
N SER A 120 -1.52 -16.22 -15.51
CA SER A 120 -1.42 -17.40 -16.38
C SER A 120 -2.56 -18.38 -16.10
N ARG A 121 -2.92 -19.18 -17.10
CA ARG A 121 -3.89 -20.27 -16.94
C ARG A 121 -3.50 -21.21 -15.79
N THR A 122 -2.21 -21.51 -15.66
CA THR A 122 -1.68 -22.35 -14.59
C THR A 122 -1.92 -21.72 -13.21
N SER A 123 -1.70 -20.41 -13.09
CA SER A 123 -1.94 -19.70 -11.82
C SER A 123 -3.41 -19.74 -11.42
N VAL A 124 -4.31 -19.56 -12.38
CA VAL A 124 -5.76 -19.66 -12.14
C VAL A 124 -6.11 -21.08 -11.69
N SER A 125 -5.65 -22.11 -12.41
CA SER A 125 -5.92 -23.51 -12.07
C SER A 125 -5.42 -23.89 -10.68
N ARG A 126 -4.23 -23.44 -10.30
CA ARG A 126 -3.68 -23.69 -8.95
C ARG A 126 -4.53 -23.03 -7.86
N LEU A 127 -5.02 -21.84 -8.12
CA LEU A 127 -5.87 -21.11 -7.17
C LEU A 127 -7.19 -21.85 -6.96
N LEU A 128 -7.83 -22.29 -8.05
CA LEU A 128 -9.08 -23.05 -8.01
C LEU A 128 -8.90 -24.40 -7.28
N SER A 129 -7.80 -25.11 -7.55
CA SER A 129 -7.51 -26.38 -6.87
C SER A 129 -7.34 -26.20 -5.36
N ARG A 130 -6.59 -25.19 -4.94
CA ARG A 130 -6.40 -24.88 -3.51
C ARG A 130 -7.71 -24.53 -2.82
N ASP A 131 -8.59 -23.82 -3.49
CA ASP A 131 -9.90 -23.48 -2.94
C ASP A 131 -10.77 -24.74 -2.80
N ALA A 132 -10.79 -25.59 -3.82
CA ALA A 132 -11.52 -26.86 -3.79
C ALA A 132 -11.03 -27.75 -2.63
N ASP A 133 -9.72 -27.81 -2.39
CA ASP A 133 -9.15 -28.57 -1.29
C ASP A 133 -9.57 -28.02 0.08
N ARG A 134 -9.59 -26.71 0.22
CA ARG A 134 -10.06 -26.05 1.46
C ARG A 134 -11.52 -26.38 1.74
N ARG A 135 -12.37 -26.43 0.72
CA ARG A 135 -13.79 -26.74 0.88
C ARG A 135 -14.04 -28.19 1.29
N ARG A 136 -13.10 -29.08 0.97
CA ARG A 136 -13.18 -30.50 1.35
C ARG A 136 -12.68 -30.79 2.76
N SER A 137 -11.90 -29.89 3.33
CA SER A 137 -11.40 -29.99 4.72
C SER A 137 -12.41 -29.41 5.68
#